data_a3769298dad944eb7f1da15363203fae
#
_entry.id   a3769298dad944eb7f1da15363203fae
#
_cell.length_a   1.000
_cell.length_b   1.000
_cell.length_c   1.000
_cell.angle_alpha   90.00
_cell.angle_beta   90.00
_cell.angle_gamma   90.00
#
_symmetry.space_group_name_H-M   'P 1'
#
loop_
_entity.id
_entity.type
_entity.pdbx_description
1 polymer ?
#
loop_
_entity_poly.entity_id
_entity_poly.type
_entity_poly.pdbx_seq_one_letter_code
_entity_poly.pdbx_strand_id
1 'polypeptide(L)'
;MQYFSPNACTPDLWRYLQSQAGRPILLWGMGDGADKVLDVCAEYGIAVADVFASDGFVRGQSFRGRRVLSFGEARATYGDCMIVLLAFGSRRPDVLDNIRRVAAQCELYIPDVPVSGGALFTAELVQAHRADMEHARVLLADETSRGVFDGIVRARLGGRLEDIEATATGRAEVWRLLRAESIRTAMDCGAYTGDSLRELIRYAPGLETAVCLEPDVRSFRKLSAYAQALAAEGRAVYPLQAAAWSEDATLTFHDTGNRNASLLPTPQSRERLRQVAAAAPDSAWGCVSAGLPVGGYRRLDFIKYDVEGAERDALLGSRSLIRQDSPRLLVSVYHRSADLWELPLLVRSLYPGASLYLRRMDGVPAWDIELYAVPDEELSAVARE
;
A
#
# COMPACT_ATOMS: atom_id res chain seq x y z
N MET A 1 -4.76 -18.37 14.69
CA MET A 1 -4.51 -18.46 16.15
C MET A 1 -3.12 -18.98 16.53
N GLN A 2 -2.42 -19.74 15.68
CA GLN A 2 -1.10 -20.32 16.04
C GLN A 2 0.01 -19.26 16.25
N TYR A 3 -0.03 -18.12 15.54
CA TYR A 3 0.97 -17.03 15.62
C TYR A 3 0.78 -16.12 16.84
N PHE A 4 -0.38 -16.11 17.45
CA PHE A 4 -0.67 -15.42 18.70
C PHE A 4 -0.54 -16.33 19.93
N SER A 5 -0.06 -17.56 19.75
CA SER A 5 0.24 -18.45 20.89
C SER A 5 1.46 -17.97 21.66
N PRO A 6 1.42 -17.88 22.99
CA PRO A 6 2.56 -17.46 23.80
C PRO A 6 3.85 -18.27 23.60
N ASN A 7 3.73 -19.48 23.03
CA ASN A 7 4.82 -20.44 22.83
C ASN A 7 5.30 -20.55 21.37
N ALA A 8 4.70 -19.80 20.42
CA ALA A 8 5.11 -19.84 19.02
C ALA A 8 6.26 -18.82 18.78
N CYS A 9 7.45 -19.13 19.24
CA CYS A 9 8.67 -18.44 18.84
C CYS A 9 9.07 -18.93 17.44
N THR A 10 8.25 -18.64 16.42
CA THR A 10 8.67 -18.84 15.03
C THR A 10 9.63 -17.70 14.71
N PRO A 11 10.92 -17.97 14.43
CA PRO A 11 11.84 -16.92 14.06
C PRO A 11 11.32 -16.25 12.79
N ASP A 12 11.36 -14.90 12.78
CA ASP A 12 11.07 -14.16 11.55
C ASP A 12 12.18 -14.39 10.51
N LEU A 13 11.94 -13.95 9.29
CA LEU A 13 12.86 -14.11 8.17
C LEU A 13 14.28 -13.62 8.53
N TRP A 14 14.40 -12.48 9.19
CA TRP A 14 15.70 -11.87 9.48
C TRP A 14 16.53 -12.73 10.44
N ARG A 15 15.89 -13.28 11.48
CA ARG A 15 16.53 -14.24 12.40
C ARG A 15 16.88 -15.55 11.72
N TYR A 16 16.00 -16.02 10.83
CA TYR A 16 16.30 -17.19 10.00
C TYR A 16 17.52 -16.94 9.12
N LEU A 17 17.57 -15.84 8.35
CA LEU A 17 18.69 -15.52 7.47
C LEU A 17 20.00 -15.35 8.26
N GLN A 18 19.96 -14.75 9.44
CA GLN A 18 21.11 -14.63 10.33
C GLN A 18 21.67 -16.01 10.71
N SER A 19 20.81 -17.00 10.92
CA SER A 19 21.24 -18.39 11.21
C SER A 19 21.86 -19.12 10.02
N GLN A 20 21.70 -18.59 8.79
CA GLN A 20 22.18 -19.20 7.55
C GLN A 20 23.56 -18.68 7.09
N ALA A 21 24.41 -18.24 8.01
CA ALA A 21 25.71 -17.61 7.73
C ALA A 21 26.67 -18.44 6.83
N GLY A 22 26.46 -19.75 6.69
CA GLY A 22 27.25 -20.64 5.82
C GLY A 22 26.71 -20.77 4.39
N ARG A 23 25.56 -20.16 4.06
CA ARG A 23 24.94 -20.25 2.75
C ARG A 23 25.05 -18.93 2.00
N PRO A 24 25.28 -18.93 0.67
CA PRO A 24 25.28 -17.72 -0.12
C PRO A 24 23.87 -17.12 -0.18
N ILE A 25 23.73 -15.86 0.28
CA ILE A 25 22.50 -15.08 0.18
C ILE A 25 22.68 -14.07 -0.94
N LEU A 26 21.80 -14.08 -1.93
CA LEU A 26 21.83 -13.21 -3.09
C LEU A 26 20.61 -12.27 -3.11
N LEU A 27 20.85 -11.04 -3.57
CA LEU A 27 19.78 -10.07 -3.77
C LEU A 27 19.31 -10.10 -5.22
N TRP A 28 18.00 -10.24 -5.45
CA TRP A 28 17.39 -10.13 -6.76
C TRP A 28 16.69 -8.81 -6.93
N GLY A 29 17.33 -7.89 -7.63
CA GLY A 29 16.84 -6.55 -7.91
C GLY A 29 17.86 -5.46 -7.61
N MET A 30 17.54 -4.24 -8.06
CA MET A 30 18.36 -3.05 -7.92
C MET A 30 17.44 -1.85 -7.74
N GLY A 31 17.78 -0.90 -6.89
CA GLY A 31 17.00 0.30 -6.63
C GLY A 31 16.58 0.40 -5.16
N ASP A 32 15.61 1.26 -4.86
CA ASP A 32 15.22 1.62 -3.48
C ASP A 32 14.89 0.41 -2.60
N GLY A 33 14.09 -0.55 -3.11
CA GLY A 33 13.77 -1.77 -2.36
C GLY A 33 14.99 -2.61 -2.06
N ALA A 34 15.95 -2.70 -3.01
CA ALA A 34 17.19 -3.41 -2.82
C ALA A 34 18.10 -2.72 -1.80
N ASP A 35 18.15 -1.39 -1.83
CA ASP A 35 18.88 -0.60 -0.84
C ASP A 35 18.33 -0.82 0.57
N LYS A 36 17.00 -0.76 0.77
CA LYS A 36 16.34 -1.01 2.06
C LYS A 36 16.62 -2.43 2.59
N VAL A 37 16.52 -3.45 1.74
CA VAL A 37 16.81 -4.83 2.13
C VAL A 37 18.28 -5.00 2.55
N LEU A 38 19.23 -4.38 1.82
CA LEU A 38 20.65 -4.41 2.18
C LEU A 38 20.93 -3.71 3.50
N ASP A 39 20.26 -2.61 3.79
CA ASP A 39 20.43 -1.88 5.05
C ASP A 39 19.97 -2.74 6.24
N VAL A 40 18.81 -3.41 6.14
CA VAL A 40 18.35 -4.35 7.17
C VAL A 40 19.29 -5.56 7.27
N CYS A 41 19.78 -6.10 6.15
CA CYS A 41 20.80 -7.17 6.19
C CYS A 41 22.04 -6.74 6.99
N ALA A 42 22.50 -5.49 6.79
CA ALA A 42 23.66 -4.96 7.52
C ALA A 42 23.36 -4.82 9.02
N GLU A 43 22.17 -4.35 9.42
CA GLU A 43 21.75 -4.26 10.82
C GLU A 43 21.73 -5.62 11.52
N TYR A 44 21.31 -6.68 10.82
CA TYR A 44 21.27 -8.05 11.31
C TYR A 44 22.60 -8.81 11.16
N GLY A 45 23.64 -8.18 10.58
CA GLY A 45 24.91 -8.84 10.28
C GLY A 45 24.82 -9.95 9.23
N ILE A 46 23.84 -9.85 8.33
CA ILE A 46 23.61 -10.81 7.24
C ILE A 46 24.48 -10.40 6.04
N ALA A 47 25.41 -11.29 5.65
CA ALA A 47 26.26 -11.07 4.51
C ALA A 47 25.55 -11.43 3.19
N VAL A 48 25.27 -10.43 2.35
CA VAL A 48 24.78 -10.65 0.98
C VAL A 48 25.97 -10.90 0.07
N ALA A 49 26.05 -12.07 -0.55
CA ALA A 49 27.17 -12.50 -1.37
C ALA A 49 27.24 -11.73 -2.69
N ASP A 50 26.10 -11.59 -3.40
CA ASP A 50 26.06 -10.94 -4.70
C ASP A 50 24.66 -10.41 -5.04
N VAL A 51 24.56 -9.71 -6.20
CA VAL A 51 23.31 -9.13 -6.72
C VAL A 51 23.09 -9.61 -8.14
N PHE A 52 21.86 -10.00 -8.46
CA PHE A 52 21.49 -10.35 -9.82
C PHE A 52 20.17 -9.69 -10.25
N ALA A 53 19.93 -9.65 -11.55
CA ALA A 53 18.70 -9.15 -12.14
C ALA A 53 18.09 -10.18 -13.11
N SER A 54 16.82 -10.00 -13.45
CA SER A 54 16.17 -10.76 -14.53
C SER A 54 16.91 -10.53 -15.86
N ASP A 55 17.01 -11.55 -16.70
CA ASP A 55 17.88 -11.56 -17.88
C ASP A 55 17.71 -10.33 -18.80
N GLY A 56 16.49 -9.85 -19.00
CA GLY A 56 16.21 -8.65 -19.80
C GLY A 56 16.70 -7.33 -19.17
N PHE A 57 17.17 -7.35 -17.93
CA PHE A 57 17.65 -6.17 -17.17
C PHE A 57 19.15 -6.20 -16.90
N VAL A 58 19.87 -7.25 -17.31
CA VAL A 58 21.33 -7.34 -17.20
C VAL A 58 21.96 -6.63 -18.38
N ARG A 59 22.70 -5.53 -18.13
CA ARG A 59 23.31 -4.67 -19.14
C ARG A 59 24.78 -4.36 -18.83
N GLY A 60 25.44 -5.18 -18.02
CA GLY A 60 26.80 -4.95 -17.55
C GLY A 60 26.96 -3.84 -16.49
N GLN A 61 25.84 -3.40 -15.91
CA GLN A 61 25.82 -2.39 -14.83
C GLN A 61 26.35 -2.95 -13.52
N SER A 62 26.69 -2.04 -12.61
CA SER A 62 27.02 -2.35 -11.22
C SER A 62 25.98 -1.76 -10.26
N PHE A 63 25.78 -2.42 -9.11
CA PHE A 63 24.95 -1.97 -8.02
C PHE A 63 25.73 -2.06 -6.71
N ARG A 64 25.86 -0.97 -5.97
CA ARG A 64 26.67 -0.90 -4.73
C ARG A 64 28.10 -1.45 -4.91
N GLY A 65 28.73 -1.15 -6.06
CA GLY A 65 30.10 -1.58 -6.38
C GLY A 65 30.27 -3.03 -6.82
N ARG A 66 29.19 -3.80 -6.94
CA ARG A 66 29.18 -5.19 -7.44
C ARG A 66 28.65 -5.23 -8.86
N ARG A 67 29.24 -6.07 -9.72
CA ARG A 67 28.68 -6.37 -11.05
C ARG A 67 27.35 -7.10 -10.87
N VAL A 68 26.32 -6.66 -11.58
CA VAL A 68 25.02 -7.32 -11.56
C VAL A 68 25.06 -8.58 -12.45
N LEU A 69 24.77 -9.72 -11.87
CA LEU A 69 24.75 -11.02 -12.54
C LEU A 69 23.41 -11.28 -13.24
N SER A 70 23.39 -12.19 -14.20
CA SER A 70 22.18 -12.88 -14.63
C SER A 70 21.82 -13.99 -13.63
N PHE A 71 20.59 -14.51 -13.68
CA PHE A 71 20.21 -15.65 -12.84
C PHE A 71 21.06 -16.90 -13.17
N GLY A 72 21.36 -17.12 -14.47
CA GLY A 72 22.22 -18.22 -14.89
C GLY A 72 23.65 -18.11 -14.34
N GLU A 73 24.27 -16.92 -14.37
CA GLU A 73 25.61 -16.68 -13.79
C GLU A 73 25.58 -16.87 -12.26
N ALA A 74 24.55 -16.36 -11.57
CA ALA A 74 24.39 -16.53 -10.14
C ALA A 74 24.32 -18.02 -9.77
N ARG A 75 23.49 -18.78 -10.47
CA ARG A 75 23.33 -20.22 -10.26
C ARG A 75 24.60 -21.02 -10.56
N ALA A 76 25.31 -20.67 -11.62
CA ALA A 76 26.58 -21.32 -11.97
C ALA A 76 27.67 -21.07 -10.91
N THR A 77 27.64 -19.90 -10.26
CA THR A 77 28.62 -19.52 -9.23
C THR A 77 28.30 -20.10 -7.85
N TYR A 78 27.01 -20.05 -7.44
CA TYR A 78 26.61 -20.32 -6.06
C TYR A 78 25.83 -21.65 -5.88
N GLY A 79 25.42 -22.29 -6.99
CA GLY A 79 24.69 -23.55 -6.96
C GLY A 79 23.25 -23.43 -6.43
N ASP A 80 22.65 -24.60 -6.15
CA ASP A 80 21.24 -24.70 -5.73
C ASP A 80 21.04 -24.40 -4.22
N CYS A 81 22.13 -24.28 -3.45
CA CYS A 81 22.05 -23.97 -2.02
C CYS A 81 21.92 -22.47 -1.71
N MET A 82 21.94 -21.62 -2.75
CA MET A 82 21.76 -20.17 -2.56
C MET A 82 20.38 -19.83 -2.05
N ILE A 83 20.32 -18.78 -1.22
CA ILE A 83 19.07 -18.12 -0.78
C ILE A 83 18.91 -16.84 -1.59
N VAL A 84 17.74 -16.62 -2.15
CA VAL A 84 17.42 -15.43 -2.95
C VAL A 84 16.47 -14.51 -2.20
N LEU A 85 16.84 -13.24 -2.10
CA LEU A 85 15.99 -12.17 -1.55
C LEU A 85 15.46 -11.32 -2.68
N LEU A 86 14.16 -11.39 -2.96
CA LEU A 86 13.49 -10.54 -3.95
C LEU A 86 13.32 -9.12 -3.40
N ALA A 87 13.86 -8.13 -4.11
CA ALA A 87 13.91 -6.74 -3.64
C ALA A 87 13.26 -5.75 -4.63
N PHE A 88 12.23 -6.18 -5.34
CA PHE A 88 11.42 -5.31 -6.20
C PHE A 88 9.96 -5.77 -6.20
N GLY A 89 9.05 -4.82 -6.55
CA GLY A 89 7.63 -5.12 -6.66
C GLY A 89 7.17 -5.30 -8.10
N SER A 90 6.18 -6.18 -8.32
CA SER A 90 5.51 -6.35 -9.62
C SER A 90 4.11 -6.93 -9.47
N ARG A 91 3.22 -6.49 -10.38
CA ARG A 91 1.89 -7.11 -10.62
C ARG A 91 1.81 -7.72 -12.03
N ARG A 92 2.88 -7.64 -12.80
CA ARG A 92 2.90 -8.15 -14.18
C ARG A 92 2.92 -9.67 -14.19
N PRO A 93 1.99 -10.33 -14.91
CA PRO A 93 1.93 -11.80 -14.94
C PRO A 93 3.23 -12.47 -15.38
N ASP A 94 3.88 -11.94 -16.42
CA ASP A 94 5.16 -12.46 -16.93
C ASP A 94 6.30 -12.37 -15.90
N VAL A 95 6.29 -11.34 -15.06
CA VAL A 95 7.27 -11.16 -13.96
C VAL A 95 6.95 -12.11 -12.81
N LEU A 96 5.68 -12.24 -12.43
CA LEU A 96 5.24 -13.20 -11.40
C LEU A 96 5.56 -14.64 -11.79
N ASP A 97 5.33 -15.02 -13.04
CA ASP A 97 5.70 -16.35 -13.56
C ASP A 97 7.22 -16.58 -13.52
N ASN A 98 8.02 -15.55 -13.80
CA ASN A 98 9.47 -15.65 -13.64
C ASN A 98 9.89 -15.81 -12.16
N ILE A 99 9.22 -15.13 -11.23
CA ILE A 99 9.47 -15.27 -9.79
C ILE A 99 9.15 -16.69 -9.34
N ARG A 100 8.01 -17.26 -9.73
CA ARG A 100 7.64 -18.66 -9.44
C ARG A 100 8.65 -19.64 -10.02
N ARG A 101 9.14 -19.38 -11.24
CA ARG A 101 10.18 -20.21 -11.89
C ARG A 101 11.50 -20.21 -11.11
N VAL A 102 11.91 -19.06 -10.57
CA VAL A 102 13.11 -18.97 -9.73
C VAL A 102 12.86 -19.65 -8.38
N ALA A 103 11.70 -19.42 -7.75
CA ALA A 103 11.32 -20.04 -6.48
C ALA A 103 11.27 -21.59 -6.56
N ALA A 104 10.96 -22.16 -7.73
CA ALA A 104 11.00 -23.61 -7.96
C ALA A 104 12.44 -24.19 -8.07
N GLN A 105 13.46 -23.34 -8.19
CA GLN A 105 14.85 -23.74 -8.41
C GLN A 105 15.78 -23.42 -7.25
N CYS A 106 15.39 -22.55 -6.34
CA CYS A 106 16.16 -22.15 -5.17
C CYS A 106 15.24 -21.63 -4.08
N GLU A 107 15.76 -21.55 -2.88
CA GLU A 107 15.05 -20.97 -1.74
C GLU A 107 14.92 -19.46 -1.93
N LEU A 108 13.67 -18.98 -2.08
CA LEU A 108 13.36 -17.59 -2.36
C LEU A 108 12.51 -17.00 -1.26
N TYR A 109 12.88 -15.78 -0.85
CA TYR A 109 12.11 -14.97 0.10
C TYR A 109 11.84 -13.58 -0.47
N ILE A 110 10.76 -12.98 0.00
CA ILE A 110 10.33 -11.63 -0.31
C ILE A 110 10.30 -10.85 1.01
N PRO A 111 11.44 -10.22 1.38
CA PRO A 111 11.55 -9.52 2.65
C PRO A 111 10.55 -8.37 2.74
N ASP A 112 9.85 -8.26 3.86
CA ASP A 112 9.02 -7.10 4.17
C ASP A 112 9.89 -5.99 4.75
N VAL A 113 9.92 -4.86 4.07
CA VAL A 113 10.57 -3.63 4.54
C VAL A 113 9.58 -2.48 4.41
N PRO A 114 9.47 -1.60 5.42
CA PRO A 114 8.50 -0.51 5.39
C PRO A 114 8.67 0.39 4.15
N VAL A 115 7.56 0.71 3.49
CA VAL A 115 7.56 1.58 2.31
C VAL A 115 7.90 3.01 2.73
N SER A 116 7.22 3.53 3.76
CA SER A 116 7.28 4.92 4.20
C SER A 116 7.85 5.08 5.62
N GLY A 117 8.88 4.30 5.95
CA GLY A 117 9.51 4.34 7.27
C GLY A 117 8.71 3.63 8.36
N GLY A 118 9.18 3.75 9.62
CA GLY A 118 8.60 3.04 10.76
C GLY A 118 9.38 1.80 11.15
N ALA A 119 8.86 1.02 12.09
CA ALA A 119 9.48 -0.20 12.59
C ALA A 119 9.43 -1.33 11.55
N LEU A 120 10.47 -2.15 11.52
CA LEU A 120 10.48 -3.39 10.76
C LEU A 120 9.45 -4.37 11.33
N PHE A 121 8.76 -5.13 10.46
CA PHE A 121 7.77 -6.12 10.89
C PHE A 121 8.48 -7.39 11.39
N THR A 122 8.64 -7.50 12.70
CA THR A 122 9.37 -8.60 13.37
C THR A 122 8.47 -9.36 14.34
N ALA A 123 8.94 -10.52 14.78
CA ALA A 123 8.24 -11.31 15.80
C ALA A 123 8.10 -10.53 17.13
N GLU A 124 9.08 -9.73 17.48
CA GLU A 124 9.06 -8.86 18.67
C GLU A 124 7.99 -7.76 18.53
N LEU A 125 7.87 -7.14 17.35
CA LEU A 125 6.83 -6.14 17.07
C LEU A 125 5.43 -6.76 17.18
N VAL A 126 5.23 -7.92 16.57
CA VAL A 126 3.95 -8.66 16.65
C VAL A 126 3.60 -9.01 18.10
N GLN A 127 4.56 -9.45 18.88
CA GLN A 127 4.34 -9.76 20.30
C GLN A 127 4.01 -8.51 21.14
N ALA A 128 4.69 -7.39 20.88
CA ALA A 128 4.46 -6.12 21.58
C ALA A 128 3.06 -5.54 21.31
N HIS A 129 2.54 -5.71 20.08
CA HIS A 129 1.23 -5.17 19.65
C HIS A 129 0.15 -6.25 19.49
N ARG A 130 0.35 -7.41 20.12
CA ARG A 130 -0.57 -8.55 19.99
C ARG A 130 -2.02 -8.19 20.27
N ALA A 131 -2.29 -7.47 21.36
CA ALA A 131 -3.65 -7.12 21.75
C ALA A 131 -4.34 -6.21 20.72
N ASP A 132 -3.62 -5.22 20.18
CA ASP A 132 -4.11 -4.31 19.16
C ASP A 132 -4.37 -5.04 17.84
N MET A 133 -3.49 -5.95 17.45
CA MET A 133 -3.64 -6.78 16.25
C MET A 133 -4.83 -7.74 16.38
N GLU A 134 -5.01 -8.40 17.54
CA GLU A 134 -6.18 -9.24 17.81
C GLU A 134 -7.47 -8.41 17.76
N HIS A 135 -7.48 -7.22 18.34
CA HIS A 135 -8.61 -6.31 18.29
C HIS A 135 -8.93 -5.88 16.85
N ALA A 136 -7.93 -5.41 16.10
CA ALA A 136 -8.13 -5.03 14.69
C ALA A 136 -8.68 -6.20 13.86
N ARG A 137 -8.16 -7.41 14.06
CA ARG A 137 -8.65 -8.62 13.38
C ARG A 137 -10.12 -8.94 13.70
N VAL A 138 -10.53 -8.82 14.95
CA VAL A 138 -11.93 -9.08 15.38
C VAL A 138 -12.90 -8.06 14.80
N LEU A 139 -12.46 -6.82 14.53
CA LEU A 139 -13.28 -5.79 13.90
C LEU A 139 -13.61 -6.09 12.42
N LEU A 140 -12.90 -7.01 11.78
CA LEU A 140 -13.13 -7.36 10.38
C LEU A 140 -14.41 -8.18 10.22
N ALA A 141 -15.26 -7.78 9.27
CA ALA A 141 -16.63 -8.24 9.14
C ALA A 141 -16.76 -9.68 8.65
N ASP A 142 -15.82 -10.17 7.82
CA ASP A 142 -15.92 -11.50 7.20
C ASP A 142 -14.65 -12.36 7.38
N GLU A 143 -14.82 -13.68 7.14
CA GLU A 143 -13.73 -14.64 7.26
C GLU A 143 -12.63 -14.43 6.21
N THR A 144 -12.97 -13.93 5.03
CA THR A 144 -11.99 -13.58 3.98
C THR A 144 -11.02 -12.50 4.51
N SER A 145 -11.56 -11.45 5.11
CA SER A 145 -10.76 -10.37 5.71
C SER A 145 -9.86 -10.86 6.83
N ARG A 146 -10.39 -11.72 7.72
CA ARG A 146 -9.60 -12.32 8.80
C ARG A 146 -8.51 -13.24 8.26
N GLY A 147 -8.83 -14.01 7.20
CA GLY A 147 -7.85 -14.84 6.49
C GLY A 147 -6.75 -14.04 5.82
N VAL A 148 -7.09 -12.91 5.18
CA VAL A 148 -6.12 -11.97 4.60
C VAL A 148 -5.24 -11.39 5.70
N PHE A 149 -5.82 -10.91 6.81
CA PHE A 149 -5.06 -10.39 7.95
C PHE A 149 -4.04 -11.40 8.47
N ASP A 150 -4.47 -12.61 8.77
CA ASP A 150 -3.62 -13.70 9.26
C ASP A 150 -2.54 -14.08 8.24
N GLY A 151 -2.90 -14.11 6.95
CA GLY A 151 -1.98 -14.39 5.85
C GLY A 151 -0.90 -13.32 5.68
N ILE A 152 -1.28 -12.04 5.81
CA ILE A 152 -0.33 -10.92 5.75
C ILE A 152 0.65 -10.95 6.93
N VAL A 153 0.21 -11.27 8.12
CA VAL A 153 1.12 -11.44 9.27
C VAL A 153 2.15 -12.54 8.99
N ARG A 154 1.72 -13.69 8.45
CA ARG A 154 2.63 -14.77 8.05
C ARG A 154 3.60 -14.33 6.95
N ALA A 155 3.08 -13.72 5.89
CA ALA A 155 3.85 -13.27 4.74
C ALA A 155 4.94 -12.27 5.15
N ARG A 156 4.60 -11.27 5.99
CA ARG A 156 5.54 -10.27 6.48
C ARG A 156 6.61 -10.86 7.40
N LEU A 157 6.23 -11.79 8.27
CA LEU A 157 7.19 -12.48 9.15
C LEU A 157 8.08 -13.46 8.38
N GLY A 158 7.50 -14.26 7.47
CA GLY A 158 8.19 -15.37 6.82
C GLY A 158 8.80 -15.04 5.48
N GLY A 159 8.30 -14.01 4.77
CA GLY A 159 8.74 -13.64 3.43
C GLY A 159 8.48 -14.70 2.35
N ARG A 160 7.57 -15.66 2.56
CA ARG A 160 7.32 -16.75 1.64
C ARG A 160 6.35 -16.34 0.54
N LEU A 161 6.69 -16.71 -0.71
CA LEU A 161 5.86 -16.40 -1.89
C LEU A 161 4.45 -17.00 -1.75
N GLU A 162 4.34 -18.24 -1.31
CA GLU A 162 3.06 -18.94 -1.14
C GLU A 162 2.14 -18.26 -0.12
N ASP A 163 2.68 -17.69 0.97
CA ASP A 163 1.89 -16.95 1.94
C ASP A 163 1.38 -15.64 1.35
N ILE A 164 2.18 -14.97 0.52
CA ILE A 164 1.79 -13.75 -0.19
C ILE A 164 0.66 -14.06 -1.19
N GLU A 165 0.85 -15.07 -2.04
CA GLU A 165 -0.13 -15.44 -3.07
C GLU A 165 -1.46 -15.90 -2.47
N ALA A 166 -1.43 -16.60 -1.34
CA ALA A 166 -2.63 -17.06 -0.64
C ALA A 166 -3.53 -15.94 -0.10
N THR A 167 -3.03 -14.70 -0.02
CA THR A 167 -3.82 -13.55 0.45
C THR A 167 -4.48 -12.75 -0.67
N ALA A 168 -4.22 -13.07 -1.94
CA ALA A 168 -4.76 -12.33 -3.08
C ALA A 168 -6.29 -12.46 -3.17
N THR A 169 -6.97 -11.35 -3.42
CA THR A 169 -8.41 -11.24 -3.59
C THR A 169 -8.77 -10.58 -4.92
N GLY A 170 -9.97 -10.87 -5.43
CA GLY A 170 -10.37 -10.38 -6.75
C GLY A 170 -10.76 -8.91 -6.74
N ARG A 171 -10.20 -8.11 -7.66
CA ARG A 171 -10.49 -6.67 -7.78
C ARG A 171 -11.99 -6.39 -8.02
N ALA A 172 -12.67 -7.19 -8.84
CA ALA A 172 -14.10 -7.02 -9.11
C ALA A 172 -14.97 -7.29 -7.87
N GLU A 173 -14.53 -8.16 -6.96
CA GLU A 173 -15.23 -8.40 -5.68
C GLU A 173 -15.24 -7.14 -4.82
N VAL A 174 -14.11 -6.45 -4.74
CA VAL A 174 -13.97 -5.20 -4.01
C VAL A 174 -14.95 -4.13 -4.46
N TRP A 175 -15.04 -3.90 -5.78
CA TRP A 175 -15.94 -2.88 -6.31
C TRP A 175 -17.42 -3.26 -6.14
N ARG A 176 -17.75 -4.55 -6.13
CA ARG A 176 -19.10 -5.02 -5.73
C ARG A 176 -19.37 -4.78 -4.25
N LEU A 177 -18.41 -5.07 -3.37
CA LEU A 177 -18.49 -4.80 -1.94
C LEU A 177 -18.73 -3.31 -1.67
N LEU A 178 -18.02 -2.44 -2.39
CA LEU A 178 -18.18 -0.99 -2.34
C LEU A 178 -19.45 -0.49 -3.04
N ARG A 179 -20.25 -1.34 -3.68
CA ARG A 179 -21.42 -0.95 -4.48
C ARG A 179 -21.09 0.20 -5.43
N ALA A 180 -19.98 0.08 -6.15
CA ALA A 180 -19.37 1.15 -6.93
C ALA A 180 -20.32 1.79 -7.94
N GLU A 181 -21.28 1.03 -8.48
CA GLU A 181 -22.28 1.53 -9.45
C GLU A 181 -23.14 2.68 -8.89
N SER A 182 -23.29 2.77 -7.56
CA SER A 182 -24.06 3.83 -6.89
C SER A 182 -23.22 5.07 -6.55
N ILE A 183 -21.90 5.06 -6.73
CA ILE A 183 -21.01 6.19 -6.45
C ILE A 183 -21.23 7.29 -7.50
N ARG A 184 -21.54 8.49 -7.03
CA ARG A 184 -21.72 9.71 -7.86
C ARG A 184 -20.67 10.75 -7.55
N THR A 185 -20.16 10.74 -6.30
CA THR A 185 -19.19 11.71 -5.80
C THR A 185 -18.02 10.98 -5.14
N ALA A 186 -16.81 11.43 -5.42
CA ALA A 186 -15.61 10.78 -4.90
C ALA A 186 -14.53 11.77 -4.47
N MET A 187 -13.69 11.34 -3.54
CA MET A 187 -12.42 11.99 -3.24
C MET A 187 -11.30 10.97 -3.34
N ASP A 188 -10.22 11.34 -4.02
CA ASP A 188 -9.00 10.53 -4.19
C ASP A 188 -7.84 11.26 -3.53
N CYS A 189 -7.50 10.84 -2.32
CA CYS A 189 -6.35 11.32 -1.57
C CYS A 189 -5.13 10.50 -2.00
N GLY A 190 -4.17 11.15 -2.70
CA GLY A 190 -3.05 10.49 -3.36
C GLY A 190 -3.42 10.00 -4.76
N ALA A 191 -3.90 10.91 -5.59
CA ALA A 191 -4.44 10.56 -6.92
C ALA A 191 -3.37 10.28 -7.97
N TYR A 192 -2.08 10.53 -7.69
CA TYR A 192 -0.95 10.31 -8.60
C TYR A 192 -1.23 10.89 -10.01
N THR A 193 -1.30 10.06 -11.04
CA THR A 193 -1.62 10.47 -12.42
C THR A 193 -3.07 10.23 -12.80
N GLY A 194 -3.95 9.94 -11.84
CA GLY A 194 -5.36 9.61 -12.01
C GLY A 194 -5.61 8.15 -12.38
N ASP A 195 -4.71 7.23 -12.04
CA ASP A 195 -4.87 5.79 -12.28
C ASP A 195 -5.98 5.19 -11.44
N SER A 196 -6.07 5.51 -10.16
CA SER A 196 -7.18 5.14 -9.27
C SER A 196 -8.53 5.74 -9.75
N LEU A 197 -8.52 7.00 -10.20
CA LEU A 197 -9.73 7.62 -10.77
C LEU A 197 -10.18 6.91 -12.05
N ARG A 198 -9.27 6.50 -12.94
CA ARG A 198 -9.59 5.69 -14.12
C ARG A 198 -10.24 4.37 -13.75
N GLU A 199 -9.70 3.72 -12.72
CA GLU A 199 -10.27 2.49 -12.22
C GLU A 199 -11.66 2.72 -11.62
N LEU A 200 -11.83 3.73 -10.77
CA LEU A 200 -13.11 4.09 -10.17
C LEU A 200 -14.18 4.33 -11.26
N ILE A 201 -13.88 5.12 -12.30
CA ILE A 201 -14.81 5.40 -13.41
C ILE A 201 -15.25 4.12 -14.12
N ARG A 202 -14.38 3.13 -14.24
CA ARG A 202 -14.71 1.84 -14.86
C ARG A 202 -15.79 1.08 -14.09
N TYR A 203 -15.78 1.15 -12.76
CA TYR A 203 -16.73 0.45 -11.90
C TYR A 203 -17.88 1.33 -11.40
N ALA A 204 -17.70 2.65 -11.47
CA ALA A 204 -18.69 3.67 -11.14
C ALA A 204 -18.94 4.57 -12.37
N PRO A 205 -19.57 4.06 -13.44
CA PRO A 205 -19.78 4.83 -14.69
C PRO A 205 -20.63 6.07 -14.48
N GLY A 206 -21.45 6.08 -13.42
CA GLY A 206 -22.27 7.22 -13.01
C GLY A 206 -21.54 8.28 -12.19
N LEU A 207 -20.21 8.21 -12.00
CA LEU A 207 -19.44 9.22 -11.29
C LEU A 207 -19.57 10.58 -11.97
N GLU A 208 -20.04 11.56 -11.23
CA GLU A 208 -20.31 12.94 -11.70
C GLU A 208 -19.22 13.91 -11.24
N THR A 209 -18.80 13.79 -9.98
CA THR A 209 -17.87 14.74 -9.35
C THR A 209 -16.76 14.01 -8.62
N ALA A 210 -15.51 14.43 -8.82
CA ALA A 210 -14.37 13.94 -8.07
C ALA A 210 -13.45 15.08 -7.63
N VAL A 211 -12.93 15.01 -6.41
CA VAL A 211 -11.83 15.86 -5.91
C VAL A 211 -10.59 14.97 -5.78
N CYS A 212 -9.48 15.39 -6.36
CA CYS A 212 -8.25 14.59 -6.43
C CYS A 212 -7.09 15.39 -5.85
N LEU A 213 -6.51 14.94 -4.73
CA LEU A 213 -5.35 15.57 -4.09
C LEU A 213 -4.08 14.84 -4.53
N GLU A 214 -3.10 15.62 -5.02
CA GLU A 214 -1.79 15.10 -5.44
C GLU A 214 -0.71 16.16 -5.22
N PRO A 215 0.26 15.97 -4.31
CA PRO A 215 1.29 16.97 -4.01
C PRO A 215 2.42 17.04 -5.04
N ASP A 216 2.77 15.93 -5.73
CA ASP A 216 3.87 15.92 -6.68
C ASP A 216 3.51 16.68 -7.96
N VAL A 217 4.35 17.66 -8.31
CA VAL A 217 4.13 18.55 -9.48
C VAL A 217 4.02 17.79 -10.81
N ARG A 218 4.80 16.72 -10.98
CA ARG A 218 4.84 15.99 -12.25
C ARG A 218 3.59 15.11 -12.39
N SER A 219 3.22 14.44 -11.32
CA SER A 219 2.01 13.63 -11.23
C SER A 219 0.77 14.51 -11.35
N PHE A 220 0.73 15.64 -10.63
CA PHE A 220 -0.35 16.62 -10.69
C PHE A 220 -0.59 17.17 -12.10
N ARG A 221 0.47 17.48 -12.88
CA ARG A 221 0.29 17.93 -14.27
C ARG A 221 -0.40 16.89 -15.14
N LYS A 222 -0.07 15.61 -14.97
CA LYS A 222 -0.73 14.53 -15.72
C LYS A 222 -2.17 14.33 -15.27
N LEU A 223 -2.40 14.38 -13.95
CA LEU A 223 -3.74 14.35 -13.36
C LEU A 223 -4.60 15.50 -13.88
N SER A 224 -4.08 16.72 -13.91
CA SER A 224 -4.81 17.90 -14.43
C SER A 224 -5.17 17.77 -15.90
N ALA A 225 -4.27 17.26 -16.72
CA ALA A 225 -4.55 17.00 -18.13
C ALA A 225 -5.65 15.93 -18.30
N TYR A 226 -5.63 14.89 -17.46
CA TYR A 226 -6.68 13.87 -17.47
C TYR A 226 -8.02 14.41 -16.98
N ALA A 227 -8.04 15.25 -15.94
CA ALA A 227 -9.26 15.92 -15.47
C ALA A 227 -9.90 16.79 -16.55
N GLN A 228 -9.10 17.53 -17.36
CA GLN A 228 -9.59 18.30 -18.50
C GLN A 228 -10.24 17.41 -19.57
N ALA A 229 -9.66 16.24 -19.85
CA ALA A 229 -10.26 15.29 -20.78
C ALA A 229 -11.62 14.77 -20.27
N LEU A 230 -11.73 14.46 -18.98
CA LEU A 230 -12.98 14.03 -18.35
C LEU A 230 -14.04 15.12 -18.31
N ALA A 231 -13.66 16.39 -18.21
CA ALA A 231 -14.59 17.51 -18.30
C ALA A 231 -15.28 17.58 -19.67
N ALA A 232 -14.57 17.24 -20.75
CA ALA A 232 -15.16 17.13 -22.09
C ALA A 232 -16.18 15.97 -22.20
N GLU A 233 -16.10 14.98 -21.32
CA GLU A 233 -17.06 13.89 -21.18
C GLU A 233 -18.21 14.19 -20.21
N GLY A 234 -18.26 15.42 -19.65
CA GLY A 234 -19.31 15.88 -18.75
C GLY A 234 -19.07 15.53 -17.27
N ARG A 235 -17.87 15.07 -16.88
CA ARG A 235 -17.51 14.80 -15.49
C ARG A 235 -16.78 15.99 -14.85
N ALA A 236 -17.19 16.39 -13.66
CA ALA A 236 -16.58 17.48 -12.91
C ALA A 236 -15.43 16.92 -12.03
N VAL A 237 -14.19 17.02 -12.51
CA VAL A 237 -13.01 16.58 -11.76
C VAL A 237 -12.18 17.79 -11.34
N TYR A 238 -11.89 17.89 -10.03
CA TYR A 238 -11.18 19.01 -9.41
C TYR A 238 -9.84 18.53 -8.87
N PRO A 239 -8.75 18.63 -9.63
CA PRO A 239 -7.41 18.33 -9.14
C PRO A 239 -6.91 19.45 -8.24
N LEU A 240 -6.43 19.11 -7.05
CA LEU A 240 -5.82 20.01 -6.08
C LEU A 240 -4.36 19.62 -5.87
N GLN A 241 -3.44 20.56 -6.06
CA GLN A 241 -2.02 20.33 -5.81
C GLN A 241 -1.72 20.49 -4.32
N ALA A 242 -2.11 19.48 -3.54
CA ALA A 242 -1.93 19.45 -2.10
C ALA A 242 -1.78 17.99 -1.60
N ALA A 243 -1.05 17.82 -0.50
CA ALA A 243 -1.08 16.57 0.26
C ALA A 243 -2.37 16.50 1.08
N ALA A 244 -2.98 15.33 1.18
CA ALA A 244 -4.08 15.13 2.13
C ALA A 244 -3.51 15.03 3.54
N TRP A 245 -4.04 15.82 4.48
CA TRP A 245 -3.53 15.95 5.83
C TRP A 245 -4.65 16.18 6.85
N SER A 246 -4.28 16.28 8.14
CA SER A 246 -5.26 16.49 9.23
C SER A 246 -5.83 17.92 9.27
N GLU A 247 -5.14 18.90 8.69
CA GLU A 247 -5.53 20.31 8.64
C GLU A 247 -4.88 21.00 7.43
N ASP A 248 -5.39 22.18 7.09
CA ASP A 248 -4.80 23.00 6.03
C ASP A 248 -3.49 23.60 6.53
N ALA A 249 -2.38 23.29 5.85
CA ALA A 249 -1.03 23.65 6.28
C ALA A 249 -0.06 23.78 5.11
N THR A 250 1.18 24.15 5.40
CA THR A 250 2.32 23.97 4.49
C THR A 250 3.30 23.00 5.12
N LEU A 251 3.57 21.90 4.45
CA LEU A 251 4.41 20.81 4.95
C LEU A 251 5.71 20.70 4.16
N THR A 252 6.73 20.15 4.79
CA THR A 252 7.98 19.82 4.10
C THR A 252 7.84 18.41 3.49
N PHE A 253 7.92 18.34 2.18
CA PHE A 253 7.80 17.13 1.41
C PHE A 253 9.17 16.63 0.95
N HIS A 254 9.43 15.36 1.10
CA HIS A 254 10.64 14.69 0.69
C HIS A 254 10.48 14.15 -0.73
N ASP A 255 10.94 14.91 -1.73
CA ASP A 255 10.84 14.54 -3.15
C ASP A 255 11.97 13.59 -3.52
N THR A 256 11.71 12.30 -3.55
CA THR A 256 12.64 11.26 -4.01
C THR A 256 12.66 11.11 -5.54
N GLY A 257 11.77 11.81 -6.24
CA GLY A 257 11.62 11.72 -7.71
C GLY A 257 10.97 10.42 -8.20
N ASN A 258 10.56 9.54 -7.30
CA ASN A 258 9.91 8.25 -7.54
C ASN A 258 8.49 8.23 -6.96
N ARG A 259 7.76 7.10 -7.11
CA ARG A 259 6.43 6.88 -6.50
C ARG A 259 6.43 6.99 -4.96
N ASN A 260 7.58 6.83 -4.32
CA ASN A 260 7.75 6.85 -2.86
C ASN A 260 8.02 8.25 -2.29
N ALA A 261 7.64 9.31 -2.97
CA ALA A 261 7.75 10.66 -2.43
C ALA A 261 6.76 10.82 -1.26
N SER A 262 7.25 11.11 -0.05
CA SER A 262 6.45 11.12 1.17
C SER A 262 6.71 12.34 2.05
N LEU A 263 5.83 12.59 3.02
CA LEU A 263 5.98 13.61 4.05
C LEU A 263 6.99 13.22 5.14
N LEU A 264 7.47 11.97 5.12
CA LEU A 264 8.36 11.44 6.15
C LEU A 264 9.79 11.32 5.62
N PRO A 265 10.81 11.64 6.44
CA PRO A 265 12.19 11.46 6.05
C PRO A 265 12.55 9.98 5.89
N THR A 266 13.15 9.64 4.76
CA THR A 266 13.83 8.36 4.55
C THR A 266 15.34 8.55 4.72
N PRO A 267 16.05 7.73 5.49
CA PRO A 267 17.42 8.02 5.97
C PRO A 267 18.52 8.13 4.91
N GLN A 268 18.26 7.86 3.63
CA GLN A 268 19.35 7.65 2.65
C GLN A 268 19.17 8.25 1.25
N SER A 269 18.14 9.05 0.99
CA SER A 269 17.99 9.66 -0.33
C SER A 269 18.67 11.02 -0.41
N ARG A 270 19.22 11.38 -1.60
CA ARG A 270 19.56 12.76 -1.97
C ARG A 270 18.27 13.55 -2.13
N GLU A 271 17.60 13.81 -1.03
CA GLU A 271 16.25 14.38 -0.97
C GLU A 271 16.31 15.86 -1.32
N ARG A 272 15.41 16.28 -2.20
CA ARG A 272 15.06 17.68 -2.35
C ARG A 272 13.89 17.98 -1.44
N LEU A 273 14.15 18.74 -0.38
CA LEU A 273 13.09 19.28 0.46
C LEU A 273 12.27 20.29 -0.34
N ARG A 274 10.97 20.10 -0.36
CA ARG A 274 10.02 21.03 -0.98
C ARG A 274 8.94 21.38 0.01
N GLN A 275 8.54 22.64 -0.01
CA GLN A 275 7.30 23.04 0.66
C GLN A 275 6.12 22.68 -0.25
N VAL A 276 5.14 21.97 0.30
CA VAL A 276 3.88 21.62 -0.39
C VAL A 276 2.70 22.08 0.43
N ALA A 277 1.65 22.52 -0.25
CA ALA A 277 0.37 22.74 0.39
C ALA A 277 -0.17 21.41 0.90
N ALA A 278 -0.78 21.44 2.07
CA ALA A 278 -1.56 20.36 2.64
C ALA A 278 -2.98 20.83 2.85
N ALA A 279 -3.94 19.95 2.62
CA ALA A 279 -5.36 20.26 2.80
C ALA A 279 -6.04 19.13 3.58
N ALA A 280 -6.88 19.51 4.52
CA ALA A 280 -7.81 18.56 5.12
C ALA A 280 -8.85 18.13 4.06
N PRO A 281 -9.17 16.85 3.93
CA PRO A 281 -10.24 16.41 3.04
C PRO A 281 -11.58 17.09 3.31
N ASP A 282 -11.89 17.40 4.59
CA ASP A 282 -13.06 18.20 5.00
C ASP A 282 -13.08 19.56 4.30
N SER A 283 -11.95 20.30 4.33
CA SER A 283 -11.81 21.61 3.69
C SER A 283 -11.85 21.51 2.17
N ALA A 284 -11.12 20.53 1.60
CA ALA A 284 -11.05 20.32 0.15
C ALA A 284 -12.42 20.03 -0.47
N TRP A 285 -13.21 19.15 0.15
CA TRP A 285 -14.57 18.87 -0.30
C TRP A 285 -15.51 20.07 -0.09
N GLY A 286 -15.42 20.74 1.07
CA GLY A 286 -16.23 21.92 1.39
C GLY A 286 -16.06 23.03 0.36
N CYS A 287 -14.84 23.35 -0.03
CA CYS A 287 -14.54 24.36 -1.05
C CYS A 287 -15.14 24.02 -2.42
N VAL A 288 -15.02 22.75 -2.86
CA VAL A 288 -15.53 22.32 -4.16
C VAL A 288 -17.06 22.24 -4.15
N SER A 289 -17.65 21.64 -3.12
CA SER A 289 -19.11 21.48 -3.02
C SER A 289 -19.87 22.81 -2.96
N ALA A 290 -19.31 23.83 -2.29
CA ALA A 290 -19.88 25.17 -2.22
C ALA A 290 -19.91 25.89 -3.57
N GLY A 291 -19.00 25.55 -4.52
CA GLY A 291 -18.91 26.13 -5.86
C GLY A 291 -19.71 25.42 -6.93
N LEU A 292 -20.41 24.33 -6.61
CA LEU A 292 -21.19 23.57 -7.60
C LEU A 292 -22.48 24.29 -8.00
N PRO A 293 -22.88 24.24 -9.31
CA PRO A 293 -23.97 25.06 -9.82
C PRO A 293 -25.38 24.72 -9.29
N VAL A 294 -25.56 23.57 -8.67
CA VAL A 294 -26.84 23.16 -8.08
C VAL A 294 -26.79 23.47 -6.58
N GLY A 295 -27.44 24.54 -6.18
CA GLY A 295 -27.38 25.11 -4.85
C GLY A 295 -27.63 24.13 -3.71
N GLY A 296 -26.58 23.82 -2.96
CA GLY A 296 -26.61 23.02 -1.75
C GLY A 296 -25.40 22.13 -1.59
N TYR A 297 -25.20 21.64 -0.37
CA TYR A 297 -24.17 20.66 -0.02
C TYR A 297 -24.40 19.36 -0.82
N ARG A 298 -23.34 18.84 -1.45
CA ARG A 298 -23.33 17.52 -2.09
C ARG A 298 -22.74 16.51 -1.14
N ARG A 299 -23.47 15.44 -0.86
CA ARG A 299 -22.99 14.29 -0.09
C ARG A 299 -21.81 13.64 -0.84
N LEU A 300 -20.79 13.25 -0.09
CA LEU A 300 -19.64 12.49 -0.60
C LEU A 300 -19.90 11.00 -0.43
N ASP A 301 -19.83 10.22 -1.54
CA ASP A 301 -20.15 8.79 -1.53
C ASP A 301 -18.93 7.90 -1.26
N PHE A 302 -17.73 8.35 -1.65
CA PHE A 302 -16.52 7.54 -1.61
C PHE A 302 -15.26 8.36 -1.35
N ILE A 303 -14.37 7.86 -0.49
CA ILE A 303 -13.04 8.43 -0.28
C ILE A 303 -11.98 7.32 -0.35
N LYS A 304 -10.92 7.54 -1.14
CA LYS A 304 -9.70 6.74 -1.15
C LYS A 304 -8.59 7.46 -0.43
N TYR A 305 -7.83 6.73 0.38
CA TYR A 305 -6.61 7.18 1.04
C TYR A 305 -5.45 6.25 0.65
N ASP A 306 -4.51 6.79 -0.12
CA ASP A 306 -3.29 6.12 -0.55
C ASP A 306 -2.21 7.21 -0.66
N VAL A 307 -1.70 7.63 0.49
CA VAL A 307 -0.95 8.88 0.69
C VAL A 307 0.45 8.65 1.27
N GLU A 308 1.02 7.50 0.95
CA GLU A 308 2.41 7.14 1.20
C GLU A 308 2.81 7.31 2.69
N GLY A 309 1.94 6.83 3.59
CA GLY A 309 2.16 6.81 5.04
C GLY A 309 1.54 7.99 5.82
N ALA A 310 0.76 8.85 5.15
CA ALA A 310 -0.02 9.93 5.80
C ALA A 310 -1.51 9.56 5.99
N GLU A 311 -1.88 8.28 5.87
CA GLU A 311 -3.27 7.82 5.93
C GLU A 311 -3.95 8.19 7.24
N ARG A 312 -3.21 8.07 8.36
CA ARG A 312 -3.71 8.48 9.68
C ARG A 312 -4.12 9.95 9.71
N ASP A 313 -3.27 10.83 9.22
CA ASP A 313 -3.52 12.28 9.23
C ASP A 313 -4.65 12.66 8.27
N ALA A 314 -4.67 12.07 7.07
CA ALA A 314 -5.73 12.29 6.10
C ALA A 314 -7.11 11.81 6.63
N LEU A 315 -7.18 10.66 7.32
CA LEU A 315 -8.39 10.19 8.00
C LEU A 315 -8.85 11.16 9.09
N LEU A 316 -7.90 11.70 9.87
CA LEU A 316 -8.21 12.70 10.89
C LEU A 316 -8.73 14.01 10.29
N GLY A 317 -8.26 14.39 9.10
CA GLY A 317 -8.74 15.53 8.33
C GLY A 317 -10.10 15.32 7.64
N SER A 318 -10.65 14.11 7.70
CA SER A 318 -11.93 13.73 7.08
C SER A 318 -13.05 13.49 8.12
N ARG A 319 -12.85 13.85 9.37
CA ARG A 319 -13.76 13.49 10.47
C ARG A 319 -15.19 14.00 10.25
N SER A 320 -15.32 15.21 9.72
CA SER A 320 -16.63 15.83 9.48
C SER A 320 -17.36 15.14 8.34
N LEU A 321 -16.66 14.87 7.24
CA LEU A 321 -17.18 14.14 6.09
C LEU A 321 -17.63 12.73 6.47
N ILE A 322 -16.78 11.98 7.20
CA ILE A 322 -17.11 10.62 7.64
C ILE A 322 -18.38 10.63 8.50
N ARG A 323 -18.50 11.57 9.43
CA ARG A 323 -19.66 11.67 10.33
C ARG A 323 -20.91 12.13 9.62
N GLN A 324 -20.80 13.09 8.69
CA GLN A 324 -21.94 13.73 8.04
C GLN A 324 -22.47 12.89 6.88
N ASP A 325 -21.57 12.38 6.04
CA ASP A 325 -21.94 11.77 4.77
C ASP A 325 -21.92 10.25 4.81
N SER A 326 -21.24 9.67 5.79
CA SER A 326 -21.05 8.22 5.87
C SER A 326 -20.55 7.61 4.55
N PRO A 327 -19.43 8.12 3.99
CA PRO A 327 -18.93 7.63 2.71
C PRO A 327 -18.36 6.21 2.83
N ARG A 328 -18.29 5.50 1.74
CA ARG A 328 -17.47 4.28 1.66
C ARG A 328 -16.01 4.69 1.65
N LEU A 329 -15.17 3.97 2.38
CA LEU A 329 -13.73 4.26 2.44
C LEU A 329 -12.92 3.13 1.83
N LEU A 330 -11.83 3.50 1.14
CA LEU A 330 -10.71 2.66 0.79
C LEU A 330 -9.47 3.27 1.43
N VAL A 331 -8.79 2.53 2.29
CA VAL A 331 -7.60 2.98 3.01
C VAL A 331 -6.45 2.01 2.79
N SER A 332 -5.35 2.47 2.21
CA SER A 332 -4.12 1.69 2.11
C SER A 332 -3.52 1.45 3.49
N VAL A 333 -3.23 0.18 3.85
CA VAL A 333 -2.74 -0.22 5.17
C VAL A 333 -1.42 -0.98 5.09
N TYR A 334 -0.56 -0.61 4.14
CA TYR A 334 0.69 -1.31 3.88
C TYR A 334 1.95 -0.44 3.92
N HIS A 335 1.81 0.88 3.99
CA HIS A 335 2.96 1.78 3.92
C HIS A 335 3.87 1.69 5.14
N ARG A 336 3.31 1.46 6.32
CA ARG A 336 4.03 1.21 7.58
C ARG A 336 3.61 -0.12 8.17
N SER A 337 4.48 -0.73 8.96
CA SER A 337 4.16 -1.98 9.65
C SER A 337 2.92 -1.89 10.55
N ALA A 338 2.78 -0.79 11.27
CA ALA A 338 1.68 -0.55 12.21
C ALA A 338 0.33 -0.27 11.53
N ASP A 339 0.31 0.16 10.26
CA ASP A 339 -0.92 0.49 9.55
C ASP A 339 -1.91 -0.69 9.49
N LEU A 340 -1.40 -1.92 9.52
CA LEU A 340 -2.22 -3.13 9.49
C LEU A 340 -3.20 -3.23 10.67
N TRP A 341 -2.88 -2.65 11.83
CA TRP A 341 -3.76 -2.65 13.00
C TRP A 341 -4.18 -1.27 13.45
N GLU A 342 -3.30 -0.27 13.38
CA GLU A 342 -3.63 1.09 13.84
C GLU A 342 -4.72 1.75 12.99
N LEU A 343 -4.68 1.60 11.66
CA LEU A 343 -5.66 2.21 10.78
C LEU A 343 -7.05 1.56 10.90
N PRO A 344 -7.23 0.22 10.97
CA PRO A 344 -8.52 -0.37 11.30
C PRO A 344 -9.11 0.10 12.64
N LEU A 345 -8.28 0.21 13.68
CA LEU A 345 -8.70 0.72 14.98
C LEU A 345 -9.12 2.19 14.91
N LEU A 346 -8.37 3.02 14.19
CA LEU A 346 -8.69 4.41 13.95
C LEU A 346 -9.99 4.56 13.15
N VAL A 347 -10.14 3.85 12.03
CA VAL A 347 -11.37 3.88 11.22
C VAL A 347 -12.57 3.47 12.07
N ARG A 348 -12.49 2.40 12.88
CA ARG A 348 -13.56 2.02 13.79
C ARG A 348 -13.93 3.14 14.77
N SER A 349 -12.94 3.87 15.30
CA SER A 349 -13.18 4.99 16.22
C SER A 349 -13.86 6.20 15.56
N LEU A 350 -13.50 6.49 14.30
CA LEU A 350 -14.07 7.59 13.52
C LEU A 350 -15.42 7.25 12.91
N TYR A 351 -15.64 5.98 12.58
CA TYR A 351 -16.78 5.48 11.84
C TYR A 351 -17.38 4.21 12.50
N PRO A 352 -18.02 4.32 13.67
CA PRO A 352 -18.57 3.17 14.40
C PRO A 352 -19.63 2.38 13.63
N GLY A 353 -20.41 3.04 12.76
CA GLY A 353 -21.51 2.45 11.96
C GLY A 353 -21.06 1.91 10.59
N ALA A 354 -19.82 1.46 10.45
CA ALA A 354 -19.35 0.84 9.23
C ALA A 354 -18.81 -0.57 9.46
N SER A 355 -19.11 -1.49 8.57
CA SER A 355 -18.47 -2.81 8.50
C SER A 355 -17.11 -2.68 7.82
N LEU A 356 -16.08 -3.30 8.41
CA LEU A 356 -14.70 -3.23 7.95
C LEU A 356 -14.29 -4.51 7.22
N TYR A 357 -13.70 -4.35 6.05
CA TYR A 357 -13.21 -5.46 5.23
C TYR A 357 -11.76 -5.24 4.86
N LEU A 358 -10.96 -6.30 4.83
CA LEU A 358 -9.57 -6.27 4.42
C LEU A 358 -9.39 -7.11 3.17
N ARG A 359 -8.80 -6.55 2.15
CA ARG A 359 -8.46 -7.25 0.90
C ARG A 359 -7.04 -6.91 0.47
N ARG A 360 -6.42 -7.79 -0.28
CA ARG A 360 -5.11 -7.55 -0.89
C ARG A 360 -5.17 -7.84 -2.39
N MET A 361 -4.66 -6.92 -3.17
CA MET A 361 -4.58 -7.11 -4.62
C MET A 361 -3.40 -8.00 -4.98
N ASP A 362 -3.50 -8.69 -6.10
CA ASP A 362 -2.43 -9.58 -6.59
C ASP A 362 -1.13 -8.81 -6.84
N GLY A 363 0.00 -9.50 -6.62
CA GLY A 363 1.33 -8.92 -6.80
C GLY A 363 2.30 -9.30 -5.69
N VAL A 364 3.55 -8.89 -5.85
CA VAL A 364 4.64 -9.01 -4.86
C VAL A 364 5.38 -7.69 -4.74
N PRO A 365 5.89 -7.35 -3.55
CA PRO A 365 5.67 -7.96 -2.24
C PRO A 365 4.22 -7.87 -1.77
N ALA A 366 3.93 -8.10 -0.50
CA ALA A 366 2.60 -7.97 0.09
C ALA A 366 2.18 -6.49 0.25
N TRP A 367 2.16 -5.76 -0.85
CA TRP A 367 1.62 -4.41 -0.97
C TRP A 367 0.16 -4.45 -1.41
N ASP A 368 -0.44 -3.28 -1.59
CA ASP A 368 -1.84 -3.16 -2.00
C ASP A 368 -2.81 -3.90 -1.05
N ILE A 369 -2.50 -3.80 0.25
CA ILE A 369 -3.39 -4.21 1.31
C ILE A 369 -4.31 -3.03 1.59
N GLU A 370 -5.60 -3.24 1.38
CA GLU A 370 -6.61 -2.19 1.41
C GLU A 370 -7.69 -2.53 2.44
N LEU A 371 -7.93 -1.61 3.36
CA LEU A 371 -9.05 -1.62 4.28
C LEU A 371 -10.23 -0.91 3.64
N TYR A 372 -11.40 -1.53 3.69
CA TYR A 372 -12.66 -0.96 3.20
C TYR A 372 -13.60 -0.77 4.36
N ALA A 373 -14.22 0.42 4.44
CA ALA A 373 -15.32 0.68 5.36
C ALA A 373 -16.60 0.94 4.56
N VAL A 374 -17.62 0.15 4.82
CA VAL A 374 -18.92 0.22 4.15
C VAL A 374 -20.00 0.51 5.19
N PRO A 375 -20.87 1.53 5.00
CA PRO A 375 -21.93 1.86 5.94
C PRO A 375 -22.85 0.65 6.20
N ASP A 376 -23.15 0.35 7.47
CA ASP A 376 -24.01 -0.79 7.87
C ASP A 376 -25.44 -0.64 7.35
N GLU A 377 -25.95 0.58 7.22
CA GLU A 377 -27.27 0.87 6.63
C GLU A 377 -27.39 0.38 5.19
N GLU A 378 -26.31 0.48 4.42
CA GLU A 378 -26.28 0.01 3.03
C GLU A 378 -26.27 -1.53 2.93
N LEU A 379 -25.68 -2.23 3.90
CA LEU A 379 -25.66 -3.68 3.97
C LEU A 379 -27.05 -4.23 4.37
N SER A 380 -27.76 -3.50 5.24
CA SER A 380 -29.10 -3.86 5.69
C SER A 380 -30.18 -3.73 4.59
N ALA A 381 -29.96 -2.87 3.60
CA ALA A 381 -30.85 -2.71 2.46
C ALA A 381 -30.82 -3.91 1.53
N VAL A 382 -29.66 -4.56 1.35
CA VAL A 382 -29.49 -5.76 0.50
C VAL A 382 -30.14 -7.01 1.11
N ALA A 383 -30.18 -7.11 2.44
CA ALA A 383 -30.78 -8.26 3.11
C ALA A 383 -32.34 -8.25 3.03
N ARG A 384 -32.94 -7.19 2.49
CA ARG A 384 -34.40 -7.02 2.34
C ARG A 384 -34.90 -7.10 0.89
N GLU A 385 -34.02 -7.15 -0.08
CA GLU A 385 -34.27 -7.44 -1.50
C GLU A 385 -34.02 -8.94 -1.82
#